data_c1853aa9e69aa672e20e8019dbf67c80
#
_entry.id   c1853aa9e69aa672e20e8019dbf67c80
#
_cell.length_a   1.000
_cell.length_b   1.000
_cell.length_c   1.000
_cell.angle_alpha   90.00
_cell.angle_beta   90.00
_cell.angle_gamma   90.00
#
_symmetry.space_group_name_H-M   'P 1'
#
loop_
_entity.id
_entity.type
_entity.pdbx_description
1 polymer ?
#
loop_
_entity_poly.entity_id
_entity_poly.type
_entity_poly.pdbx_seq_one_letter_code
_entity_poly.pdbx_strand_id
1 'polypeptide(L)'
;MKKNLLAISVALASLLGTATANANEEVVTWTCQENKQFKTTGSTEKVRLTWDSKSYDLDRQTSLPGSLRYKNNNSGYDLVVLGNKAMLFNIKAGVRLADFCQTAEMKSGKLPHLFAGAEPFVQN
;
A
#
# COMPACT_ATOMS: atom_id res chain seq x y z
N MET A 1 -1.93 41.16 40.49
CA MET A 1 -2.13 40.85 40.04
C MET A 1 -2.28 40.17 39.19
N LYS A 2 -2.31 40.01 38.96
CA LYS A 2 -2.59 39.53 38.29
C LYS A 2 -2.48 38.90 37.39
N LYS A 3 -2.54 38.71 37.12
CA LYS A 3 -2.55 38.25 36.41
C LYS A 3 -2.60 37.58 35.67
N ASN A 4 -2.71 37.34 35.44
CA ASN A 4 -2.81 36.76 34.79
C ASN A 4 -2.99 36.23 33.95
N LEU A 5 -3.06 35.97 33.63
CA LEU A 5 -3.32 35.55 32.94
C LEU A 5 -3.23 35.02 32.05
N LEU A 6 -3.32 34.80 31.62
CA LEU A 6 -3.38 34.48 30.91
C LEU A 6 -3.21 33.77 30.01
N ALA A 7 -3.18 33.61 29.58
CA ALA A 7 -3.01 33.21 28.79
C ALA A 7 -3.11 32.18 28.23
N ILE A 8 -3.05 31.91 27.87
CA ILE A 8 -3.12 31.16 27.55
C ILE A 8 -3.49 30.51 26.65
N SER A 9 -3.62 30.34 26.25
CA SER A 9 -3.99 29.93 25.46
C SER A 9 -3.77 29.34 24.57
N VAL A 10 -3.71 29.31 24.21
CA VAL A 10 -3.53 29.05 23.40
C VAL A 10 -3.31 28.14 22.69
N ALA A 11 -2.97 27.97 22.31
CA ALA A 11 -2.60 27.23 21.65
C ALA A 11 -3.09 26.19 21.15
N LEU A 12 -3.05 25.79 21.13
CA LEU A 12 -3.56 24.88 20.85
C LEU A 12 -3.86 24.55 19.67
N ALA A 13 -4.10 24.90 19.41
CA ALA A 13 -4.66 24.77 18.33
C ALA A 13 -4.03 24.09 17.37
N SER A 14 -3.34 24.45 17.12
CA SER A 14 -2.72 23.97 16.24
C SER A 14 -2.81 22.72 15.86
N LEU A 15 -2.57 22.21 16.25
CA LEU A 15 -2.50 21.06 15.95
C LEU A 15 -3.25 20.52 15.10
N LEU A 16 -3.97 20.73 15.07
CA LEU A 16 -4.82 20.13 14.43
C LEU A 16 -4.56 19.99 13.09
N GLY A 17 -4.27 20.72 12.57
CA GLY A 17 -4.31 20.62 11.25
C GLY A 17 -3.66 19.55 10.64
N THR A 18 -2.74 19.20 11.14
CA THR A 18 -2.04 18.30 10.53
C THR A 18 -2.61 17.09 10.23
N ALA A 19 -3.30 16.63 10.99
CA ALA A 19 -3.72 15.35 10.77
C ALA A 19 -4.29 15.08 9.49
N THR A 20 -4.89 15.99 8.92
CA THR A 20 -5.59 15.67 7.78
C THR A 20 -4.82 15.29 6.62
N ALA A 21 -3.63 15.66 6.57
CA ALA A 21 -2.91 15.46 5.36
C ALA A 21 -2.91 14.06 4.86
N ASN A 22 -2.91 13.10 5.70
CA ASN A 22 -2.80 11.76 5.23
C ASN A 22 -4.05 11.00 5.26
N ALA A 23 -5.13 11.66 5.44
CA ALA A 23 -6.36 10.96 5.60
C ALA A 23 -6.76 10.18 4.39
N ASN A 24 -6.28 10.55 3.23
CA ASN A 24 -6.72 9.86 2.05
C ASN A 24 -5.99 8.61 1.74
N GLU A 25 -4.93 8.33 2.40
CA GLU A 25 -4.20 7.15 2.08
C GLU A 25 -4.67 6.00 2.91
N GLU A 26 -5.13 4.97 2.23
CA GLU A 26 -5.63 3.84 2.92
C GLU A 26 -4.59 2.77 2.98
N VAL A 27 -4.35 2.18 4.12
CA VAL A 27 -3.38 1.12 4.26
C VAL A 27 -4.08 -0.20 4.02
N VAL A 28 -3.55 -0.96 3.09
CA VAL A 28 -4.11 -2.25 2.74
C VAL A 28 -3.14 -3.33 3.23
N THR A 29 -3.65 -4.29 3.97
CA THR A 29 -2.83 -5.39 4.49
C THR A 29 -3.02 -6.61 3.60
N TRP A 30 -1.90 -7.19 3.19
CA TRP A 30 -1.90 -8.40 2.38
C TRP A 30 -1.40 -9.55 3.24
N THR A 31 -2.15 -10.63 3.25
CA THR A 31 -1.77 -11.82 4.00
C THR A 31 -1.41 -12.91 3.00
N CYS A 32 -0.28 -13.52 3.20
CA CYS A 32 0.32 -14.46 2.27
C CYS A 32 0.50 -15.83 2.91
N GLN A 33 1.00 -16.78 2.14
CA GLN A 33 1.33 -18.09 2.68
C GLN A 33 2.37 -17.95 3.78
N GLU A 34 2.39 -18.90 4.68
CA GLU A 34 3.35 -18.97 5.77
C GLU A 34 3.24 -17.80 6.72
N ASN A 35 2.06 -17.23 6.81
CA ASN A 35 1.79 -16.12 7.70
C ASN A 35 2.61 -14.88 7.40
N LYS A 36 3.11 -14.76 6.19
CA LYS A 36 3.82 -13.54 5.80
C LYS A 36 2.81 -12.46 5.50
N GLN A 37 3.18 -11.24 5.74
CA GLN A 37 2.31 -10.11 5.48
C GLN A 37 3.10 -8.92 4.98
N PHE A 38 2.46 -8.09 4.20
CA PHE A 38 3.01 -6.80 3.84
C PHE A 38 1.87 -5.81 3.72
N LYS A 39 2.19 -4.55 3.63
CA LYS A 39 1.19 -3.51 3.51
C LYS A 39 1.48 -2.60 2.35
N THR A 40 0.45 -2.03 1.79
CA THR A 40 0.61 -1.07 0.69
C THR A 40 -0.28 0.12 0.94
N THR A 41 0.15 1.27 0.44
CA THR A 41 -0.69 2.46 0.37
C THR A 41 -0.45 3.07 -1.00
N GLY A 42 -1.29 3.96 -1.41
CA GLY A 42 -1.06 4.71 -2.64
C GLY A 42 -2.17 4.57 -3.67
N SER A 43 -1.79 4.69 -4.90
CA SER A 43 -2.77 4.73 -5.98
C SER A 43 -2.47 3.64 -6.98
N THR A 44 -3.24 3.62 -8.07
CA THR A 44 -2.99 2.64 -9.12
C THR A 44 -1.68 2.91 -9.86
N GLU A 45 -1.12 4.11 -9.73
CA GLU A 45 0.11 4.43 -10.46
C GLU A 45 1.36 4.27 -9.61
N LYS A 46 1.24 4.45 -8.31
CA LYS A 46 2.40 4.36 -7.44
C LYS A 46 1.97 3.79 -6.11
N VAL A 47 2.65 2.78 -5.67
CA VAL A 47 2.33 2.08 -4.45
C VAL A 47 3.51 2.18 -3.49
N ARG A 48 3.23 2.47 -2.24
CA ARG A 48 4.27 2.38 -1.22
C ARG A 48 4.11 1.04 -0.53
N LEU A 49 5.13 0.23 -0.64
CA LEU A 49 5.16 -1.10 -0.04
C LEU A 49 5.89 -1.04 1.28
N THR A 50 5.30 -1.63 2.32
CA THR A 50 6.01 -1.80 3.58
C THR A 50 6.23 -3.29 3.79
N TRP A 51 7.48 -3.68 3.83
CA TRP A 51 7.90 -5.06 4.01
C TRP A 51 8.99 -5.10 5.07
N ASP A 52 8.82 -5.94 6.06
CA ASP A 52 9.82 -6.12 7.11
C ASP A 52 10.21 -4.77 7.72
N SER A 53 9.22 -3.96 8.03
CA SER A 53 9.37 -2.67 8.69
C SER A 53 10.06 -1.59 7.86
N LYS A 54 10.26 -1.83 6.58
CA LYS A 54 10.85 -0.82 5.70
C LYS A 54 9.89 -0.53 4.57
N SER A 55 9.94 0.68 4.05
CA SER A 55 9.03 1.12 3.01
C SER A 55 9.75 1.46 1.73
N TYR A 56 9.14 1.14 0.62
CA TYR A 56 9.72 1.36 -0.69
C TYR A 56 8.62 1.87 -1.62
N ASP A 57 8.94 2.80 -2.49
CA ASP A 57 7.98 3.31 -3.47
C ASP A 57 8.14 2.50 -4.75
N LEU A 58 7.06 1.93 -5.21
CA LEU A 58 7.08 1.11 -6.43
C LEU A 58 6.25 1.82 -7.49
N ASP A 59 6.74 1.81 -8.71
CA ASP A 59 6.05 2.45 -9.82
C ASP A 59 5.36 1.42 -10.67
N ARG A 60 4.21 1.78 -11.19
CA ARG A 60 3.44 0.88 -12.02
C ARG A 60 4.16 0.58 -13.31
N GLN A 61 4.10 -0.66 -13.72
CA GLN A 61 4.69 -1.11 -14.97
C GLN A 61 3.59 -1.54 -15.92
N THR A 62 3.90 -1.59 -17.19
CA THR A 62 2.98 -2.12 -18.17
C THR A 62 2.83 -3.61 -17.92
N SER A 63 1.61 -4.08 -17.95
CA SER A 63 1.35 -5.49 -17.74
C SER A 63 0.14 -5.91 -18.54
N LEU A 64 -0.09 -7.20 -18.61
CA LEU A 64 -1.23 -7.71 -19.36
C LEU A 64 -2.53 -7.44 -18.62
N PRO A 65 -3.65 -7.41 -19.33
CA PRO A 65 -4.93 -7.26 -18.66
C PRO A 65 -5.12 -8.33 -17.60
N GLY A 66 -5.71 -7.97 -16.52
CA GLY A 66 -5.90 -8.90 -15.42
C GLY A 66 -4.72 -8.98 -14.47
N SER A 67 -3.66 -8.23 -14.74
CA SER A 67 -2.52 -8.21 -13.85
C SER A 67 -2.07 -6.78 -13.63
N LEU A 68 -1.46 -6.55 -12.48
CA LEU A 68 -0.85 -5.27 -12.17
C LEU A 68 0.55 -5.56 -11.68
N ARG A 69 1.48 -4.71 -12.02
CA ARG A 69 2.85 -4.92 -11.62
C ARG A 69 3.46 -3.60 -11.20
N TYR A 70 4.15 -3.61 -10.08
CA TYR A 70 4.81 -2.43 -9.55
C TYR A 70 6.22 -2.80 -9.16
N LYS A 71 7.18 -1.94 -9.46
CA LYS A 71 8.54 -2.28 -9.08
C LYS A 71 9.37 -1.07 -8.74
N ASN A 72 10.46 -1.31 -8.01
CA ASN A 72 11.43 -0.32 -7.67
C ASN A 72 12.79 -0.88 -8.06
N ASN A 73 13.42 -0.28 -9.06
CA ASN A 73 14.66 -0.82 -9.60
C ASN A 73 15.82 -0.73 -8.61
N ASN A 74 15.80 0.24 -7.75
CA ASN A 74 16.91 0.37 -6.81
C ASN A 74 16.89 -0.72 -5.75
N SER A 75 15.73 -1.00 -5.19
CA SER A 75 15.64 -2.01 -4.15
C SER A 75 15.46 -3.40 -4.69
N GLY A 76 14.91 -3.51 -5.90
CA GLY A 76 14.61 -4.81 -6.49
C GLY A 76 13.25 -5.36 -6.14
N TYR A 77 12.45 -4.66 -5.32
CA TYR A 77 11.13 -5.17 -4.98
C TYR A 77 10.18 -5.09 -6.18
N ASP A 78 9.39 -6.12 -6.35
CA ASP A 78 8.49 -6.23 -7.48
C ASP A 78 7.22 -6.87 -6.95
N LEU A 79 6.10 -6.18 -7.07
CA LEU A 79 4.81 -6.66 -6.62
C LEU A 79 3.95 -6.98 -7.84
N VAL A 80 3.46 -8.19 -7.92
CA VAL A 80 2.64 -8.61 -9.05
C VAL A 80 1.30 -9.08 -8.53
N VAL A 81 0.23 -8.51 -9.05
CA VAL A 81 -1.13 -8.90 -8.70
C VAL A 81 -1.75 -9.59 -9.89
N LEU A 82 -2.17 -10.83 -9.72
CA LEU A 82 -2.78 -11.61 -10.78
C LEU A 82 -4.16 -12.04 -10.33
N GLY A 83 -5.18 -11.40 -10.86
CA GLY A 83 -6.54 -11.76 -10.49
C GLY A 83 -6.76 -11.66 -8.99
N ASN A 84 -6.93 -12.77 -8.32
CA ASN A 84 -7.26 -12.76 -6.91
C ASN A 84 -6.09 -13.10 -6.00
N LYS A 85 -4.88 -12.95 -6.46
CA LYS A 85 -3.74 -13.16 -5.58
C LYS A 85 -2.58 -12.27 -6.00
N ALA A 86 -1.63 -12.09 -5.13
CA ALA A 86 -0.45 -11.31 -5.44
C ALA A 86 0.80 -12.06 -4.99
N MET A 87 1.92 -11.63 -5.53
CA MET A 87 3.22 -12.19 -5.20
C MET A 87 4.19 -11.05 -5.02
N LEU A 88 5.11 -11.20 -4.09
CA LEU A 88 6.13 -10.20 -3.85
C LEU A 88 7.49 -10.82 -4.10
N PHE A 89 8.30 -10.16 -4.91
CA PHE A 89 9.62 -10.65 -5.23
C PHE A 89 10.68 -9.63 -4.89
N ASN A 90 11.88 -10.09 -4.70
CA ASN A 90 13.04 -9.22 -4.78
C ASN A 90 13.85 -9.72 -5.96
N ILE A 91 13.73 -9.02 -7.08
CA ILE A 91 14.35 -9.45 -8.32
C ILE A 91 15.87 -9.36 -8.23
N LYS A 92 16.39 -8.37 -7.54
CA LYS A 92 17.84 -8.25 -7.43
C LYS A 92 18.42 -9.41 -6.64
N ALA A 93 17.71 -9.89 -5.65
CA ALA A 93 18.19 -11.02 -4.89
C ALA A 93 17.78 -12.36 -5.51
N GLY A 94 16.91 -12.32 -6.51
CA GLY A 94 16.49 -13.54 -7.18
C GLY A 94 15.56 -14.40 -6.35
N VAL A 95 14.75 -13.82 -5.47
CA VAL A 95 13.90 -14.61 -4.59
C VAL A 95 12.46 -14.15 -4.61
N ARG A 96 11.55 -15.09 -4.34
CA ARG A 96 10.16 -14.77 -4.11
C ARG A 96 9.99 -14.64 -2.61
N LEU A 97 9.58 -13.49 -2.17
CA LEU A 97 9.46 -13.21 -0.75
C LEU A 97 8.12 -13.66 -0.19
N ALA A 98 7.05 -13.56 -0.94
CA ALA A 98 5.73 -13.95 -0.49
C ALA A 98 4.86 -14.35 -1.66
N ASP A 99 3.96 -15.30 -1.45
CA ASP A 99 3.09 -15.81 -2.49
C ASP A 99 1.69 -16.02 -1.96
N PHE A 100 0.74 -16.13 -2.88
CA PHE A 100 -0.66 -16.31 -2.55
C PHE A 100 -1.14 -15.23 -1.59
N CYS A 101 -0.78 -14.00 -1.88
CA CYS A 101 -1.14 -12.88 -1.03
C CYS A 101 -2.50 -12.37 -1.40
N GLN A 102 -3.32 -12.09 -0.40
CA GLN A 102 -4.65 -11.57 -0.62
C GLN A 102 -4.99 -10.54 0.44
N THR A 103 -5.80 -9.57 0.06
CA THR A 103 -6.39 -8.65 1.01
C THR A 103 -7.70 -9.25 1.49
N ALA A 104 -8.30 -8.66 2.51
CA ALA A 104 -9.59 -9.12 2.98
C ALA A 104 -10.64 -9.02 1.86
N GLU A 105 -10.56 -7.99 1.05
CA GLU A 105 -11.51 -7.83 -0.03
C GLU A 105 -11.35 -8.92 -1.07
N MET A 106 -10.15 -9.29 -1.38
CA MET A 106 -9.92 -10.33 -2.36
C MET A 106 -10.43 -11.67 -1.86
N LYS A 107 -10.33 -11.93 -0.58
CA LYS A 107 -10.83 -13.17 -0.03
C LYS A 107 -12.34 -13.24 -0.14
N SER A 108 -13.00 -12.11 -0.18
CA SER A 108 -14.45 -12.09 -0.34
C SER A 108 -14.87 -12.05 -1.80
N GLY A 109 -13.91 -12.13 -2.72
CA GLY A 109 -14.23 -12.18 -4.14
C GLY A 109 -14.15 -10.85 -4.86
N LYS A 110 -13.66 -9.81 -4.21
CA LYS A 110 -13.58 -8.50 -4.83
C LYS A 110 -12.14 -8.16 -5.17
N LEU A 111 -11.96 -7.26 -6.10
CA LEU A 111 -10.63 -6.76 -6.38
C LEU A 111 -10.23 -5.78 -5.29
N PRO A 112 -8.95 -5.66 -5.01
CA PRO A 112 -8.50 -4.74 -3.99
C PRO A 112 -8.87 -3.30 -4.33
N HIS A 113 -9.32 -2.57 -3.33
CA HIS A 113 -9.67 -1.18 -3.52
C HIS A 113 -8.53 -0.36 -4.11
N LEU A 114 -7.33 -0.64 -3.70
CA LEU A 114 -6.17 0.08 -4.18
C LEU A 114 -6.02 -0.04 -5.68
N PHE A 115 -6.53 -1.08 -6.28
CA PHE A 115 -6.37 -1.30 -7.71
C PHE A 115 -7.69 -1.11 -8.45
N ALA A 116 -8.63 -0.42 -7.87
CA ALA A 116 -9.95 -0.29 -8.45
C ALA A 116 -9.97 0.33 -9.83
N GLY A 117 -9.01 1.16 -10.14
CA GLY A 117 -8.97 1.77 -11.46
C GLY A 117 -8.30 0.94 -12.52
N ALA A 118 -7.83 -0.24 -12.17
CA ALA A 118 -7.11 -1.06 -13.13
C ALA A 118 -8.07 -1.77 -14.04
N GLU A 119 -7.56 -2.20 -15.18
CA GLU A 119 -8.37 -2.93 -16.09
C GLU A 119 -8.75 -4.26 -15.48
N PRO A 120 -9.99 -4.63 -15.49
CA PRO A 120 -10.40 -5.83 -14.82
C PRO A 120 -9.91 -7.08 -15.51
N PHE A 121 -9.81 -8.13 -14.74
CA PHE A 121 -9.46 -9.41 -15.27
C PHE A 121 -10.66 -9.93 -16.02
N VAL A 122 -10.47 -10.27 -17.24
CA VAL A 122 -11.55 -10.73 -18.06
C VAL A 122 -11.52 -12.22 -18.15
N GLN A 123 -12.64 -12.87 -17.82
CA GLN A 123 -12.69 -14.21 -17.90
C GLN A 123 -13.74 -14.57 -18.68
N ASN A 124 -13.76 -14.97 -19.60
CA ASN A 124 -14.86 -15.26 -20.38
C ASN A 124 -14.80 -16.49 -20.99
#